data_b0e004617011af5e376a1aba933862b9
#
_entry.id   b0e004617011af5e376a1aba933862b9
#
_cell.length_a   1.000
_cell.length_b   1.000
_cell.length_c   1.000
_cell.angle_alpha   90.00
_cell.angle_beta   90.00
_cell.angle_gamma   90.00
#
_symmetry.space_group_name_H-M   'P 1'
#
loop_
_entity.id
_entity.type
_entity.pdbx_description
1 polymer ?
#
loop_
_entity_poly.entity_id
_entity_poly.type
_entity_poly.pdbx_seq_one_letter_code
_entity_poly.pdbx_strand_id
1 'polypeptide(L)'
;MRPRTLLSLLAIVLVLGAFIWFYERRLPSSEEREELGKKVLQLKKDDVTAVTIDADKGAVRLERVGPAKREKPRFEKGARPPASAEWRLVRPLAARADAFAVDRLLEALSGLEKNRTLEGTDPKAVGLDKPRATVRLATRDRETVLKLGAEVPPGGSLVAGVEGRRETYVVADSILAEADRDPLDWRDRQMVHGDREDVQRVTLAGA
;
A
#
# COMPACT_ATOMS: atom_id res chain seq x y z
N MET A 1 -24.89 34.57 43.37
CA MET A 1 -23.86 34.44 42.31
C MET A 1 -24.25 35.31 41.14
N ARG A 2 -23.36 36.14 40.61
CA ARG A 2 -23.68 37.07 39.54
C ARG A 2 -23.93 36.34 38.24
N PRO A 3 -25.06 36.54 37.51
CA PRO A 3 -25.39 35.74 36.30
C PRO A 3 -24.30 35.83 35.21
N ARG A 4 -23.51 36.88 35.23
CA ARG A 4 -22.37 37.07 34.29
C ARG A 4 -21.24 36.10 34.51
N THR A 5 -20.94 35.67 35.75
CA THR A 5 -19.91 34.67 36.07
C THR A 5 -20.32 33.24 35.65
N LEU A 6 -21.61 32.92 35.74
CA LEU A 6 -22.15 31.64 35.26
C LEU A 6 -22.10 31.54 33.73
N LEU A 7 -22.40 32.62 33.02
CA LEU A 7 -22.31 32.68 31.56
C LEU A 7 -20.87 32.55 31.05
N SER A 8 -19.90 33.20 31.73
CA SER A 8 -18.49 33.07 31.35
C SER A 8 -17.93 31.67 31.60
N LEU A 9 -18.33 31.03 32.70
CA LEU A 9 -17.95 29.62 32.98
C LEU A 9 -18.54 28.66 31.95
N LEU A 10 -19.81 28.84 31.57
CA LEU A 10 -20.45 28.05 30.53
C LEU A 10 -19.76 28.23 29.18
N ALA A 11 -19.39 29.43 28.80
CA ALA A 11 -18.67 29.71 27.57
C ALA A 11 -17.28 29.03 27.53
N ILE A 12 -16.54 29.06 28.65
CA ILE A 12 -15.24 28.38 28.76
C ILE A 12 -15.40 26.87 28.62
N VAL A 13 -16.39 26.27 29.26
CA VAL A 13 -16.66 24.81 29.15
C VAL A 13 -17.03 24.45 27.72
N LEU A 14 -17.84 25.23 27.02
CA LEU A 14 -18.20 24.99 25.62
C LEU A 14 -16.99 25.12 24.69
N VAL A 15 -16.12 26.11 24.89
CA VAL A 15 -14.90 26.29 24.10
C VAL A 15 -13.93 25.15 24.35
N LEU A 16 -13.74 24.74 25.60
CA LEU A 16 -12.90 23.57 25.95
C LEU A 16 -13.49 22.27 25.38
N GLY A 17 -14.79 22.08 25.49
CA GLY A 17 -15.45 20.90 24.92
C GLY A 17 -15.33 20.84 23.39
N ALA A 18 -15.53 21.98 22.71
CA ALA A 18 -15.34 22.09 21.26
C ALA A 18 -13.86 21.87 20.86
N PHE A 19 -12.92 22.39 21.64
CA PHE A 19 -11.50 22.22 21.42
C PHE A 19 -11.09 20.75 21.58
N ILE A 20 -11.50 20.08 22.66
CA ILE A 20 -11.24 18.65 22.92
C ILE A 20 -11.86 17.81 21.79
N TRP A 21 -13.13 18.06 21.46
CA TRP A 21 -13.83 17.32 20.40
C TRP A 21 -13.16 17.46 19.02
N PHE A 22 -12.67 18.67 18.67
CA PHE A 22 -11.99 18.94 17.42
C PHE A 22 -10.56 18.40 17.41
N TYR A 23 -9.87 18.46 18.56
CA TYR A 23 -8.49 17.99 18.72
C TYR A 23 -8.42 16.46 18.77
N GLU A 24 -9.33 15.83 19.51
CA GLU A 24 -9.37 14.37 19.67
C GLU A 24 -9.74 13.64 18.36
N ARG A 25 -10.59 14.24 17.53
CA ARG A 25 -10.91 13.69 16.20
C ARG A 25 -9.74 13.70 15.21
N ARG A 26 -8.71 14.48 15.45
CA ARG A 26 -7.54 14.58 14.57
C ARG A 26 -6.36 13.74 15.02
N LEU A 27 -6.37 13.26 16.24
CA LEU A 27 -5.31 12.40 16.76
C LEU A 27 -5.68 10.94 16.54
N PRO A 28 -4.77 10.13 15.98
CA PRO A 28 -4.95 8.68 15.94
C PRO A 28 -5.04 8.17 17.39
N SER A 29 -5.93 7.21 17.62
CA SER A 29 -6.09 6.57 18.93
C SER A 29 -4.76 5.96 19.40
N SER A 30 -4.63 5.69 20.69
CA SER A 30 -3.43 5.06 21.24
C SER A 30 -3.17 3.70 20.57
N GLU A 31 -4.22 2.95 20.25
CA GLU A 31 -4.18 1.69 19.53
C GLU A 31 -3.70 1.88 18.07
N GLU A 32 -4.24 2.87 17.36
CA GLU A 32 -3.78 3.19 16.00
C GLU A 32 -2.31 3.62 15.96
N ARG A 33 -1.83 4.35 16.99
CA ARG A 33 -0.41 4.73 17.09
C ARG A 33 0.48 3.52 17.35
N GLU A 34 0.03 2.58 18.15
CA GLU A 34 0.73 1.34 18.42
C GLU A 34 0.79 0.45 17.17
N GLU A 35 -0.32 0.32 16.46
CA GLU A 35 -0.37 -0.39 15.17
C GLU A 35 0.50 0.27 14.10
N LEU A 36 0.45 1.60 13.97
CA LEU A 36 1.35 2.34 13.07
C LEU A 36 2.82 2.17 13.46
N GLY A 37 3.10 2.06 14.77
CA GLY A 37 4.42 1.76 15.31
C GLY A 37 4.93 0.37 14.92
N LYS A 38 4.07 -0.61 14.69
CA LYS A 38 4.43 -1.97 14.25
C LYS A 38 4.70 -2.06 12.76
N LYS A 39 4.15 -1.15 11.95
CA LYS A 39 4.32 -1.17 10.49
C LYS A 39 5.69 -0.69 10.05
N VAL A 40 6.27 -1.39 9.09
CA VAL A 40 7.54 -1.00 8.46
C VAL A 40 7.34 0.23 7.58
N LEU A 41 6.23 0.26 6.84
CA LEU A 41 5.89 1.34 5.92
C LEU A 41 4.61 2.04 6.39
N GLN A 42 4.67 3.37 6.51
CA GLN A 42 3.48 4.20 6.70
C GLN A 42 2.94 4.60 5.32
N LEU A 43 2.30 3.64 4.65
CA LEU A 43 1.83 3.75 3.29
C LEU A 43 0.31 3.76 3.25
N LYS A 44 -0.26 4.77 2.58
CA LYS A 44 -1.67 4.76 2.17
C LYS A 44 -1.74 4.27 0.72
N LYS A 45 -2.41 3.16 0.49
CA LYS A 45 -2.51 2.54 -0.85
C LYS A 45 -3.02 3.51 -1.92
N ASP A 46 -3.94 4.39 -1.53
CA ASP A 46 -4.56 5.34 -2.45
C ASP A 46 -3.61 6.47 -2.91
N ASP A 47 -2.53 6.73 -2.14
CA ASP A 47 -1.55 7.76 -2.47
C ASP A 47 -0.46 7.25 -3.44
N VAL A 48 -0.36 5.92 -3.63
CA VAL A 48 0.66 5.33 -4.51
C VAL A 48 0.29 5.56 -5.96
N THR A 49 1.22 6.18 -6.70
CA THR A 49 1.08 6.52 -8.13
C THR A 49 1.87 5.60 -9.04
N ALA A 50 3.00 5.06 -8.56
CA ALA A 50 3.78 4.08 -9.30
C ALA A 50 4.48 3.09 -8.37
N VAL A 51 4.69 1.89 -8.86
CA VAL A 51 5.44 0.81 -8.20
C VAL A 51 6.48 0.28 -9.17
N THR A 52 7.73 0.25 -8.73
CA THR A 52 8.81 -0.41 -9.47
C THR A 52 9.37 -1.53 -8.61
N ILE A 53 9.40 -2.72 -9.15
CA ILE A 53 9.92 -3.92 -8.50
C ILE A 53 11.12 -4.38 -9.31
N ASP A 54 12.21 -4.67 -8.62
CA ASP A 54 13.40 -5.31 -9.17
C ASP A 54 13.71 -6.53 -8.31
N ALA A 55 13.49 -7.71 -8.84
CA ALA A 55 13.59 -8.97 -8.14
C ALA A 55 14.22 -10.05 -9.04
N ASP A 56 14.47 -11.24 -8.47
CA ASP A 56 15.17 -12.32 -9.18
C ASP A 56 14.48 -12.73 -10.48
N LYS A 57 13.13 -12.72 -10.53
CA LYS A 57 12.35 -13.08 -11.73
C LYS A 57 12.25 -11.95 -12.76
N GLY A 58 12.73 -10.76 -12.44
CA GLY A 58 12.80 -9.66 -13.38
C GLY A 58 12.30 -8.34 -12.82
N ALA A 59 12.44 -7.29 -13.64
CA ALA A 59 12.06 -5.94 -13.30
C ALA A 59 10.66 -5.60 -13.84
N VAL A 60 9.82 -5.04 -12.98
CA VAL A 60 8.45 -4.64 -13.30
C VAL A 60 8.24 -3.18 -12.92
N ARG A 61 7.58 -2.42 -13.80
CA ARG A 61 7.11 -1.06 -13.49
C ARG A 61 5.63 -0.95 -13.76
N LEU A 62 4.91 -0.55 -12.75
CA LEU A 62 3.47 -0.34 -12.75
C LEU A 62 3.18 1.14 -12.49
N GLU A 63 2.29 1.72 -13.26
CA GLU A 63 1.86 3.11 -13.09
C GLU A 63 0.33 3.18 -12.99
N ARG A 64 -0.15 4.01 -12.07
CA ARG A 64 -1.58 4.24 -11.91
C ARG A 64 -2.08 5.18 -13.00
N VAL A 65 -3.12 4.75 -13.70
CA VAL A 65 -3.79 5.54 -14.74
C VAL A 65 -5.13 6.02 -14.17
N GLY A 66 -5.31 7.34 -14.08
CA GLY A 66 -6.55 7.93 -13.59
C GLY A 66 -6.48 8.48 -12.16
N PRO A 67 -7.54 9.11 -11.67
CA PRO A 67 -7.56 9.75 -10.36
C PRO A 67 -7.46 8.71 -9.25
N ALA A 68 -6.58 8.97 -8.29
CA ALA A 68 -6.40 8.15 -7.08
C ALA A 68 -7.63 8.19 -6.13
N LYS A 69 -8.69 8.91 -6.48
CA LYS A 69 -9.85 9.15 -5.63
C LYS A 69 -10.90 8.08 -5.89
N ARG A 70 -11.03 7.15 -4.97
CA ARG A 70 -12.22 6.28 -4.91
C ARG A 70 -13.42 7.17 -4.61
N GLU A 71 -14.31 7.37 -5.55
CA GLU A 71 -15.70 7.67 -5.20
C GLU A 71 -16.23 6.49 -4.40
N LYS A 72 -16.82 6.76 -3.22
CA LYS A 72 -17.45 5.70 -2.42
C LYS A 72 -18.46 5.00 -3.32
N PRO A 73 -18.33 3.69 -3.54
CA PRO A 73 -19.25 2.97 -4.39
C PRO A 73 -20.66 3.15 -3.83
N ARG A 74 -21.56 3.65 -4.64
CA ARG A 74 -22.98 3.62 -4.36
C ARG A 74 -23.39 2.17 -4.56
N PHE A 75 -23.55 1.44 -3.46
CA PHE A 75 -23.97 0.04 -3.52
C PHE A 75 -25.39 -0.03 -4.04
N GLU A 76 -25.55 -0.15 -5.34
CA GLU A 76 -26.74 -0.75 -5.92
C GLU A 76 -26.61 -2.27 -5.77
N LYS A 77 -27.67 -2.89 -5.23
CA LYS A 77 -27.71 -4.32 -4.93
C LYS A 77 -27.48 -5.11 -6.23
N GLY A 78 -26.26 -5.66 -6.41
CA GLY A 78 -25.86 -6.40 -7.61
C GLY A 78 -24.74 -5.74 -8.45
N ALA A 79 -24.39 -4.49 -8.20
CA ALA A 79 -23.29 -3.85 -8.89
C ALA A 79 -21.94 -4.40 -8.41
N ARG A 80 -21.12 -4.83 -9.35
CA ARG A 80 -19.72 -5.17 -9.11
C ARG A 80 -19.02 -3.94 -8.54
N PRO A 81 -18.14 -4.08 -7.51
CA PRO A 81 -17.39 -2.93 -7.03
C PRO A 81 -16.67 -2.27 -8.21
N PRO A 82 -16.71 -0.93 -8.32
CA PRO A 82 -16.02 -0.23 -9.39
C PRO A 82 -14.57 -0.66 -9.39
N ALA A 83 -14.05 -0.88 -10.58
CA ALA A 83 -12.67 -1.33 -10.78
C ALA A 83 -11.75 -0.48 -9.90
N SER A 84 -10.95 -1.15 -9.07
CA SER A 84 -9.78 -0.58 -8.42
C SER A 84 -9.04 0.28 -9.44
N ALA A 85 -8.41 1.37 -8.99
CA ALA A 85 -7.70 2.30 -9.88
C ALA A 85 -7.03 1.55 -11.03
N GLU A 86 -7.21 2.02 -12.26
CA GLU A 86 -6.59 1.37 -13.40
C GLU A 86 -5.09 1.46 -13.28
N TRP A 87 -4.43 0.33 -13.40
CA TRP A 87 -2.99 0.21 -13.41
C TRP A 87 -2.51 -0.22 -14.79
N ARG A 88 -1.39 0.34 -15.19
CA ARG A 88 -0.70 0.00 -16.44
C ARG A 88 0.66 -0.62 -16.11
N LEU A 89 0.94 -1.75 -16.71
CA LEU A 89 2.27 -2.32 -16.77
C LEU A 89 3.05 -1.53 -17.83
N VAL A 90 4.19 -0.95 -17.44
CA VAL A 90 5.06 -0.14 -18.31
C VAL A 90 6.30 -0.94 -18.72
N ARG A 91 6.80 -1.78 -17.82
CA ARG A 91 7.91 -2.72 -18.05
C ARG A 91 7.57 -4.09 -17.51
N PRO A 92 7.99 -5.17 -18.19
CA PRO A 92 8.83 -5.25 -19.38
C PRO A 92 8.11 -4.91 -20.68
N LEU A 93 6.78 -4.87 -20.68
CA LEU A 93 5.96 -4.56 -21.85
C LEU A 93 4.83 -3.62 -21.45
N ALA A 94 4.35 -2.81 -22.40
CA ALA A 94 3.23 -1.93 -22.17
C ALA A 94 1.90 -2.71 -22.31
N ALA A 95 1.20 -2.88 -21.18
CA ALA A 95 -0.08 -3.59 -21.14
C ALA A 95 -0.96 -3.06 -20.00
N ARG A 96 -2.23 -3.45 -19.97
CA ARG A 96 -3.08 -3.26 -18.80
C ARG A 96 -2.58 -4.18 -17.69
N ALA A 97 -2.44 -3.65 -16.47
CA ALA A 97 -2.03 -4.45 -15.33
C ALA A 97 -3.23 -5.14 -14.67
N ASP A 98 -2.99 -6.30 -14.08
CA ASP A 98 -3.95 -6.96 -13.20
C ASP A 98 -4.11 -6.16 -11.91
N ALA A 99 -5.23 -5.47 -11.78
CA ALA A 99 -5.53 -4.62 -10.64
C ALA A 99 -5.56 -5.40 -9.32
N PHE A 100 -5.98 -6.67 -9.33
CA PHE A 100 -5.99 -7.51 -8.13
C PHE A 100 -4.58 -7.88 -7.69
N ALA A 101 -3.69 -8.16 -8.62
CA ALA A 101 -2.29 -8.45 -8.32
C ALA A 101 -1.61 -7.22 -7.69
N VAL A 102 -1.87 -6.04 -8.24
CA VAL A 102 -1.34 -4.78 -7.70
C VAL A 102 -1.94 -4.47 -6.32
N ASP A 103 -3.26 -4.60 -6.16
CA ASP A 103 -3.93 -4.37 -4.88
C ASP A 103 -3.40 -5.30 -3.78
N ARG A 104 -3.16 -6.59 -4.08
CA ARG A 104 -2.56 -7.53 -3.12
C ARG A 104 -1.16 -7.12 -2.69
N LEU A 105 -0.31 -6.72 -3.64
CA LEU A 105 1.03 -6.22 -3.31
C LEU A 105 0.94 -4.98 -2.40
N LEU A 106 0.10 -4.01 -2.75
CA LEU A 106 -0.07 -2.79 -1.96
C LEU A 106 -0.65 -3.09 -0.58
N GLU A 107 -1.55 -4.08 -0.46
CA GLU A 107 -2.07 -4.57 0.82
C GLU A 107 -0.95 -5.16 1.67
N ALA A 108 -0.17 -6.09 1.10
CA ALA A 108 0.95 -6.72 1.78
C ALA A 108 2.00 -5.69 2.23
N LEU A 109 2.31 -4.69 1.40
CA LEU A 109 3.25 -3.62 1.74
C LEU A 109 2.72 -2.67 2.82
N SER A 110 1.43 -2.30 2.76
CA SER A 110 0.81 -1.41 3.76
C SER A 110 0.56 -2.09 5.09
N GLY A 111 0.38 -3.41 5.07
CA GLY A 111 0.23 -4.27 6.24
C GLY A 111 1.54 -4.89 6.74
N LEU A 112 2.69 -4.58 6.12
CA LEU A 112 3.97 -5.18 6.48
C LEU A 112 4.39 -4.77 7.89
N GLU A 113 4.35 -5.72 8.81
CA GLU A 113 4.72 -5.52 10.21
C GLU A 113 6.16 -5.94 10.48
N LYS A 114 6.80 -5.21 11.38
CA LYS A 114 8.11 -5.57 11.90
C LYS A 114 7.96 -6.54 13.08
N ASN A 115 8.45 -7.74 12.93
CA ASN A 115 8.52 -8.73 14.03
C ASN A 115 9.61 -8.33 15.03
N ARG A 116 10.71 -7.77 14.51
CA ARG A 116 11.85 -7.31 15.31
C ARG A 116 12.59 -6.19 14.57
N THR A 117 13.13 -5.24 15.31
CA THR A 117 14.05 -4.22 14.81
C THR A 117 15.48 -4.66 15.12
N LEU A 118 16.36 -4.52 14.14
CA LEU A 118 17.79 -4.77 14.25
C LEU A 118 18.51 -3.43 14.18
N GLU A 119 19.16 -3.03 15.26
CA GLU A 119 19.93 -1.80 15.33
C GLU A 119 21.42 -2.08 15.07
N GLY A 120 22.09 -1.16 14.37
CA GLY A 120 23.53 -1.23 14.15
C GLY A 120 24.02 -2.39 13.29
N THR A 121 23.13 -3.06 12.58
CA THR A 121 23.47 -4.18 11.70
C THR A 121 24.05 -3.66 10.37
N ASP A 122 25.21 -4.21 9.96
CA ASP A 122 25.79 -3.91 8.65
C ASP A 122 24.83 -4.41 7.54
N PRO A 123 24.39 -3.54 6.64
CA PRO A 123 23.53 -3.90 5.51
C PRO A 123 24.10 -5.05 4.65
N LYS A 124 25.43 -5.14 4.54
CA LYS A 124 26.11 -6.22 3.81
C LYS A 124 25.92 -7.57 4.48
N ALA A 125 26.01 -7.62 5.81
CA ALA A 125 25.89 -8.85 6.57
C ALA A 125 24.48 -9.48 6.46
N VAL A 126 23.48 -8.67 6.18
CA VAL A 126 22.07 -9.09 6.06
C VAL A 126 21.53 -9.06 4.63
N GLY A 127 22.41 -8.92 3.64
CA GLY A 127 22.06 -9.03 2.22
C GLY A 127 21.28 -7.81 1.66
N LEU A 128 21.36 -6.65 2.31
CA LEU A 128 20.70 -5.43 1.84
C LEU A 128 21.53 -4.61 0.84
N ASP A 129 22.81 -4.98 0.65
CA ASP A 129 23.68 -4.45 -0.43
C ASP A 129 23.36 -5.10 -1.78
N LYS A 130 22.97 -6.38 -1.76
CA LYS A 130 22.46 -7.15 -2.90
C LYS A 130 21.10 -7.76 -2.52
N PRO A 131 20.05 -6.97 -2.46
CA PRO A 131 18.76 -7.45 -2.02
C PRO A 131 18.15 -8.42 -3.03
N ARG A 132 17.40 -9.40 -2.55
CA ARG A 132 16.63 -10.36 -3.36
C ARG A 132 15.51 -9.67 -4.13
N ALA A 133 14.94 -8.62 -3.53
CA ALA A 133 14.00 -7.76 -4.21
C ALA A 133 14.12 -6.32 -3.70
N THR A 134 13.93 -5.37 -4.60
CA THR A 134 13.81 -3.95 -4.29
C THR A 134 12.47 -3.44 -4.78
N VAL A 135 11.67 -2.89 -3.87
CA VAL A 135 10.37 -2.31 -4.18
C VAL A 135 10.43 -0.80 -3.98
N ARG A 136 10.25 -0.04 -5.06
CA ARG A 136 10.17 1.42 -5.05
C ARG A 136 8.72 1.85 -5.19
N LEU A 137 8.24 2.63 -4.25
CA LEU A 137 6.87 3.12 -4.18
C LEU A 137 6.91 4.63 -4.35
N ALA A 138 6.39 5.12 -5.46
CA ALA A 138 6.23 6.55 -5.69
C ALA A 138 4.84 6.98 -5.24
N THR A 139 4.79 8.04 -4.45
CA THR A 139 3.58 8.79 -4.14
C THR A 139 3.70 10.18 -4.78
N ARG A 140 2.72 11.05 -4.60
CA ARG A 140 2.78 12.43 -5.12
C ARG A 140 3.92 13.25 -4.51
N ASP A 141 4.27 12.96 -3.24
CA ASP A 141 5.14 13.80 -2.43
C ASP A 141 6.52 13.18 -2.19
N ARG A 142 6.62 11.86 -2.29
CA ARG A 142 7.86 11.13 -1.95
C ARG A 142 7.98 9.80 -2.65
N GLU A 143 9.20 9.33 -2.74
CA GLU A 143 9.53 7.95 -3.09
C GLU A 143 10.00 7.21 -1.84
N THR A 144 9.57 5.96 -1.69
CA THR A 144 9.99 5.07 -0.61
C THR A 144 10.56 3.80 -1.23
N VAL A 145 11.77 3.44 -0.84
CA VAL A 145 12.45 2.24 -1.34
C VAL A 145 12.56 1.23 -0.22
N LEU A 146 11.95 0.07 -0.42
CA LEU A 146 12.04 -1.10 0.46
C LEU A 146 12.98 -2.12 -0.19
N LYS A 147 14.00 -2.56 0.54
CA LYS A 147 14.93 -3.61 0.15
C LYS A 147 14.66 -4.86 0.97
N LEU A 148 14.53 -6.00 0.31
CA LEU A 148 14.31 -7.30 0.92
C LEU A 148 15.60 -8.11 0.81
N GLY A 149 16.23 -8.37 1.94
CA GLY A 149 17.56 -8.98 2.04
C GLY A 149 17.52 -10.49 2.29
N ALA A 150 18.42 -10.95 3.16
CA ALA A 150 18.58 -12.37 3.48
C ALA A 150 17.43 -12.93 4.31
N GLU A 151 17.18 -14.21 4.15
CA GLU A 151 16.28 -14.99 5.00
C GLU A 151 16.87 -15.18 6.39
N VAL A 152 16.02 -15.15 7.41
CA VAL A 152 16.40 -15.33 8.81
C VAL A 152 16.09 -16.76 9.24
N PRO A 153 17.08 -17.58 9.68
CA PRO A 153 16.83 -18.90 10.20
C PRO A 153 15.88 -18.89 11.44
N PRO A 154 14.98 -19.89 11.60
CA PRO A 154 14.86 -21.13 10.82
C PRO A 154 14.04 -21.03 9.54
N GLY A 155 13.65 -19.83 9.10
CA GLY A 155 12.83 -19.59 7.92
C GLY A 155 11.52 -18.88 8.25
N GLY A 156 10.74 -18.50 7.23
CA GLY A 156 9.47 -17.77 7.38
C GLY A 156 9.63 -16.27 7.65
N SER A 157 10.88 -15.77 7.68
CA SER A 157 11.19 -14.35 7.89
C SER A 157 12.39 -13.93 7.08
N LEU A 158 12.46 -12.67 6.71
CA LEU A 158 13.59 -12.06 6.02
C LEU A 158 13.93 -10.69 6.61
N VAL A 159 15.12 -10.22 6.30
CA VAL A 159 15.54 -8.87 6.68
C VAL A 159 15.05 -7.87 5.65
N ALA A 160 14.44 -6.79 6.12
CA ALA A 160 13.99 -5.68 5.31
C ALA A 160 14.65 -4.37 5.75
N GLY A 161 15.00 -3.53 4.79
CA GLY A 161 15.54 -2.19 5.02
C GLY A 161 14.78 -1.15 4.20
N VAL A 162 14.55 0.01 4.80
CA VAL A 162 13.96 1.17 4.10
C VAL A 162 15.05 2.18 3.84
N GLU A 163 15.20 2.61 2.60
CA GLU A 163 16.22 3.58 2.24
C GLU A 163 16.06 4.89 3.02
N GLY A 164 17.17 5.43 3.50
CA GLY A 164 17.17 6.61 4.38
C GLY A 164 16.92 6.33 5.85
N ARG A 165 16.59 5.08 6.24
CA ARG A 165 16.52 4.65 7.65
C ARG A 165 17.76 3.86 8.03
N ARG A 166 18.24 4.05 9.25
CA ARG A 166 19.39 3.28 9.80
C ARG A 166 18.99 1.92 10.35
N GLU A 167 17.73 1.79 10.69
CA GLU A 167 17.16 0.58 11.26
C GLU A 167 16.86 -0.42 10.17
N THR A 168 17.11 -1.69 10.43
CA THR A 168 16.65 -2.81 9.63
C THR A 168 15.62 -3.61 10.42
N TYR A 169 14.76 -4.32 9.72
CA TYR A 169 13.61 -4.99 10.31
C TYR A 169 13.61 -6.47 9.92
N VAL A 170 13.14 -7.31 10.82
CA VAL A 170 12.76 -8.70 10.48
C VAL A 170 11.26 -8.68 10.20
N VAL A 171 10.89 -9.17 9.01
CA VAL A 171 9.51 -9.21 8.52
C VAL A 171 9.16 -10.61 8.02
N ALA A 172 7.88 -10.88 7.83
CA ALA A 172 7.44 -12.14 7.22
C ALA A 172 7.95 -12.25 5.77
N ASP A 173 8.39 -13.43 5.36
CA ASP A 173 8.93 -13.69 4.03
C ASP A 173 7.86 -13.72 2.92
N SER A 174 6.58 -13.82 3.29
CA SER A 174 5.46 -13.77 2.36
C SER A 174 5.47 -12.53 1.45
N ILE A 175 6.06 -11.41 1.92
CA ILE A 175 6.21 -10.20 1.11
C ILE A 175 7.10 -10.42 -0.11
N LEU A 176 8.11 -11.28 0.00
CA LEU A 176 8.98 -11.62 -1.12
C LEU A 176 8.21 -12.37 -2.20
N ALA A 177 7.34 -13.32 -1.82
CA ALA A 177 6.51 -14.06 -2.77
C ALA A 177 5.54 -13.14 -3.54
N GLU A 178 5.05 -12.07 -2.89
CA GLU A 178 4.21 -11.07 -3.55
C GLU A 178 5.02 -10.15 -4.47
N ALA A 179 6.26 -9.82 -4.12
CA ALA A 179 7.12 -8.95 -4.92
C ALA A 179 7.83 -9.69 -6.07
N ASP A 180 8.32 -10.93 -5.84
CA ASP A 180 9.06 -11.73 -6.80
C ASP A 180 8.13 -12.63 -7.63
N ARG A 181 7.21 -12.01 -8.38
CA ARG A 181 6.35 -12.68 -9.36
C ARG A 181 6.94 -12.60 -10.75
N ASP A 182 6.55 -13.55 -11.60
CA ASP A 182 6.86 -13.43 -13.03
C ASP A 182 6.29 -12.10 -13.58
N PRO A 183 7.09 -11.34 -14.34
CA PRO A 183 6.63 -10.08 -14.94
C PRO A 183 5.33 -10.19 -15.74
N LEU A 184 5.06 -11.35 -16.35
CA LEU A 184 3.83 -11.57 -17.12
C LEU A 184 2.60 -11.81 -16.24
N ASP A 185 2.78 -12.17 -14.96
CA ASP A 185 1.67 -12.32 -14.00
C ASP A 185 1.06 -11.00 -13.54
N TRP A 186 1.76 -9.91 -13.81
CA TRP A 186 1.24 -8.56 -13.57
C TRP A 186 0.31 -8.05 -14.68
N ARG A 187 0.23 -8.77 -15.80
CA ARG A 187 -0.62 -8.38 -16.92
C ARG A 187 -2.05 -8.85 -16.70
N ASP A 188 -2.99 -7.97 -16.99
CA ASP A 188 -4.40 -8.35 -17.07
C ASP A 188 -4.59 -9.39 -18.18
N ARG A 189 -5.13 -10.55 -17.80
CA ARG A 189 -5.38 -11.69 -18.70
C ARG A 189 -6.82 -11.71 -19.24
N GLN A 190 -7.65 -10.73 -18.84
CA GLN A 190 -9.00 -10.64 -19.37
C GLN A 190 -8.97 -10.18 -20.83
N MET A 191 -9.52 -10.99 -21.72
CA MET A 191 -9.58 -10.67 -23.15
C MET A 191 -10.72 -9.68 -23.46
N VAL A 192 -11.77 -9.68 -22.67
CA VAL A 192 -12.95 -8.81 -22.85
C VAL A 192 -13.22 -8.08 -21.53
N HIS A 193 -13.24 -6.76 -21.60
CA HIS A 193 -13.55 -5.87 -20.48
C HIS A 193 -14.96 -5.28 -20.73
N GLY A 194 -15.90 -5.64 -19.88
CA GLY A 194 -17.29 -5.17 -19.94
C GLY A 194 -18.17 -6.07 -19.08
N ASP A 195 -19.32 -5.56 -18.69
CA ASP A 195 -20.31 -6.37 -18.00
C ASP A 195 -21.02 -7.28 -19.00
N ARG A 196 -21.31 -8.51 -18.58
CA ARG A 196 -22.03 -9.48 -19.45
C ARG A 196 -23.37 -8.94 -19.93
N GLU A 197 -23.98 -8.08 -19.14
CA GLU A 197 -25.27 -7.44 -19.43
C GLU A 197 -25.15 -6.40 -20.56
N ASP A 198 -23.96 -5.84 -20.81
CA ASP A 198 -23.71 -4.88 -21.88
C ASP A 198 -23.41 -5.56 -23.23
N VAL A 199 -23.17 -6.88 -23.23
CA VAL A 199 -22.86 -7.64 -24.45
C VAL A 199 -24.14 -7.95 -25.22
N GLN A 200 -24.43 -7.17 -26.28
CA GLN A 200 -25.59 -7.38 -27.15
C GLN A 200 -25.33 -8.38 -28.29
N ARG A 201 -24.08 -8.56 -28.68
CA ARG A 201 -23.72 -9.48 -29.78
C ARG A 201 -22.29 -9.98 -29.68
N VAL A 202 -22.10 -11.27 -29.89
CA VAL A 202 -20.77 -11.91 -30.04
C VAL A 202 -20.72 -12.53 -31.43
N THR A 203 -19.73 -12.16 -32.26
CA THR A 203 -19.50 -12.73 -33.59
C THR A 203 -18.17 -13.46 -33.56
N LEU A 204 -18.17 -14.75 -33.84
CA LEU A 204 -16.98 -15.57 -34.00
C LEU A 204 -16.70 -15.72 -35.48
N ALA A 205 -15.61 -15.15 -36.00
CA ALA A 205 -15.11 -15.40 -37.33
C ALA A 205 -14.05 -16.51 -37.26
N GLY A 206 -14.34 -17.64 -37.84
CA GLY A 206 -13.37 -18.71 -38.07
C GLY A 206 -12.48 -18.36 -39.27
N ALA A 207 -11.19 -18.69 -39.17
CA ALA A 207 -10.27 -18.65 -40.31
C ALA A 207 -10.41 -19.93 -41.13
#